data_cdef428e94da273fb3d99490c2a1c561
#
_entry.id   cdef428e94da273fb3d99490c2a1c561
#
_cell.length_a   1.000
_cell.length_b   1.000
_cell.length_c   1.000
_cell.angle_alpha   90.00
_cell.angle_beta   90.00
_cell.angle_gamma   90.00
#
_symmetry.space_group_name_H-M   'P 1'
#
loop_
_entity.id
_entity.type
_entity.pdbx_description
1 polymer ?
#
loop_
_entity_poly.entity_id
_entity_poly.type
_entity_poly.pdbx_seq_one_letter_code
_entity_poly.pdbx_strand_id
1 'polypeptide(L)'
;YNKGCAATAMTGIAATLLPFGKTLHSWGGIGLAKGDEEEILSKVRRNKKIREQWQTVELLIIDEVSMLTAELFEKLDYVARKVRKCDKFFGGLQLLLCGDFCQLPPVGSSEYCFQSELFMENIDCYLLDKIFRQQHDTQFQNILNDLRFGVLNTRNRELLKSRIVT
;
A
#
# COMPACT_ATOMS: atom_id res chain seq x y z
N TYR A 1 -6.67 15.06 15.98
CA TYR A 1 -6.74 14.40 14.67
C TYR A 1 -7.04 15.44 13.62
N ASN A 2 -6.10 15.65 12.71
CA ASN A 2 -6.29 16.56 11.60
C ASN A 2 -7.29 15.88 10.64
N LYS A 3 -8.44 16.51 10.40
CA LYS A 3 -9.48 15.99 9.47
C LYS A 3 -8.96 15.77 8.04
N GLY A 4 -7.78 16.31 7.74
CA GLY A 4 -7.12 16.21 6.44
C GLY A 4 -6.28 14.94 6.20
N CYS A 5 -6.08 14.04 7.18
CA CYS A 5 -5.22 12.87 7.02
C CYS A 5 -6.02 11.57 7.15
N ALA A 6 -5.80 10.63 6.22
CA ALA A 6 -6.36 9.28 6.25
C ALA A 6 -5.24 8.24 6.25
N ALA A 7 -5.23 7.35 7.26
CA ALA A 7 -4.31 6.22 7.34
C ALA A 7 -5.03 4.96 6.83
N THR A 8 -4.48 4.35 5.79
CA THR A 8 -5.04 3.14 5.18
C THR A 8 -3.97 2.08 4.98
N ALA A 9 -4.40 0.83 4.84
CA ALA A 9 -3.51 -0.28 4.47
C ALA A 9 -4.18 -1.21 3.47
N MET A 10 -3.38 -2.00 2.77
CA MET A 10 -3.92 -2.97 1.80
C MET A 10 -4.62 -4.15 2.48
N THR A 11 -4.25 -4.50 3.72
CA THR A 11 -4.85 -5.61 4.48
C THR A 11 -5.57 -5.14 5.74
N GLY A 12 -6.54 -5.95 6.20
CA GLY A 12 -7.25 -5.69 7.47
C GLY A 12 -6.31 -5.69 8.67
N ILE A 13 -5.37 -6.63 8.72
CA ILE A 13 -4.41 -6.75 9.83
C ILE A 13 -3.53 -5.50 9.90
N ALA A 14 -2.91 -5.08 8.80
CA ALA A 14 -2.11 -3.86 8.76
C ALA A 14 -2.93 -2.63 9.15
N ALA A 15 -4.18 -2.54 8.68
CA ALA A 15 -5.07 -1.43 9.02
C ALA A 15 -5.34 -1.33 10.53
N THR A 16 -5.40 -2.44 11.27
CA THR A 16 -5.60 -2.41 12.73
C THR A 16 -4.40 -1.88 13.51
N LEU A 17 -3.22 -1.89 12.92
CA LEU A 17 -1.99 -1.36 13.52
C LEU A 17 -1.87 0.17 13.34
N LEU A 18 -2.64 0.74 12.44
CA LEU A 18 -2.64 2.18 12.18
C LEU A 18 -3.66 2.89 13.08
N PRO A 19 -3.34 4.06 13.63
CA PRO A 19 -4.29 4.86 14.40
C PRO A 19 -5.53 5.21 13.54
N PHE A 20 -6.71 4.72 13.95
CA PHE A 20 -7.98 4.85 13.21
C PHE A 20 -7.91 4.32 11.77
N GLY A 21 -6.99 3.39 11.52
CA GLY A 21 -6.74 2.80 10.22
C GLY A 21 -7.94 2.03 9.68
N LYS A 22 -8.04 2.03 8.37
CA LYS A 22 -9.02 1.25 7.59
C LYS A 22 -8.29 0.60 6.43
N THR A 23 -8.89 -0.44 5.86
CA THR A 23 -8.38 -0.89 4.56
C THR A 23 -8.63 0.18 3.51
N LEU A 24 -7.72 0.30 2.54
CA LEU A 24 -7.87 1.22 1.41
C LEU A 24 -9.23 1.04 0.70
N HIS A 25 -9.65 -0.21 0.52
CA HIS A 25 -10.92 -0.55 -0.10
C HIS A 25 -12.13 -0.03 0.70
N SER A 26 -12.11 -0.18 2.02
CA SER A 26 -13.17 0.31 2.91
C SER A 26 -13.17 1.83 3.01
N TRP A 27 -11.98 2.43 3.11
CA TRP A 27 -11.85 3.88 3.16
C TRP A 27 -12.31 4.52 1.85
N GLY A 28 -11.84 4.00 0.72
CA GLY A 28 -12.16 4.50 -0.62
C GLY A 28 -13.61 4.24 -1.03
N GLY A 29 -14.30 3.30 -0.38
CA GLY A 29 -15.67 2.90 -0.75
C GLY A 29 -15.74 2.21 -2.11
N ILE A 30 -14.63 1.60 -2.53
CA ILE A 30 -14.46 1.02 -3.88
C ILE A 30 -14.90 -0.45 -3.97
N GLY A 31 -15.33 -1.03 -2.85
CA GLY A 31 -15.67 -2.46 -2.77
C GLY A 31 -14.45 -3.33 -3.07
N LEU A 32 -14.61 -4.35 -3.90
CA LEU A 32 -13.49 -5.20 -4.36
C LEU A 32 -12.72 -4.59 -5.54
N ALA A 33 -13.01 -3.36 -5.92
CA ALA A 33 -12.44 -2.66 -7.07
C ALA A 33 -12.54 -3.43 -8.41
N LYS A 34 -13.49 -4.37 -8.49
CA LYS A 34 -13.83 -5.06 -9.74
C LYS A 34 -14.67 -4.15 -10.64
N GLY A 35 -14.50 -4.31 -11.95
CA GLY A 35 -15.13 -3.48 -12.95
C GLY A 35 -14.24 -2.32 -13.41
N ASP A 36 -14.77 -1.47 -14.25
CA ASP A 36 -14.06 -0.30 -14.76
C ASP A 36 -14.06 0.88 -13.77
N GLU A 37 -13.32 1.91 -14.09
CA GLU A 37 -13.18 3.10 -13.26
C GLU A 37 -14.50 3.87 -13.10
N GLU A 38 -15.39 3.84 -14.09
CA GLU A 38 -16.71 4.50 -14.02
C GLU A 38 -17.66 3.77 -13.05
N GLU A 39 -17.62 2.45 -13.02
CA GLU A 39 -18.39 1.66 -12.06
C GLU A 39 -17.95 1.96 -10.62
N ILE A 40 -16.64 2.03 -10.39
CA ILE A 40 -16.07 2.38 -9.08
C ILE A 40 -16.44 3.81 -8.70
N LEU A 41 -16.30 4.76 -9.62
CA LEU A 41 -16.67 6.16 -9.43
C LEU A 41 -18.17 6.29 -9.07
N SER A 42 -19.03 5.54 -9.76
CA SER A 42 -20.47 5.52 -9.48
C SER A 42 -20.77 5.06 -8.04
N LYS A 43 -20.09 4.02 -7.54
CA LYS A 43 -20.23 3.55 -6.15
C LYS A 43 -19.82 4.63 -5.15
N VAL A 44 -18.69 5.27 -5.38
CA VAL A 44 -18.18 6.36 -4.52
C VAL A 44 -19.14 7.55 -4.52
N ARG A 45 -19.65 7.96 -5.68
CA ARG A 45 -20.59 9.10 -5.82
C ARG A 45 -21.91 8.88 -5.10
N ARG A 46 -22.43 7.65 -5.09
CA ARG A 46 -23.72 7.31 -4.42
C ARG A 46 -23.62 7.39 -2.90
N ASN A 47 -22.44 7.19 -2.32
CA ASN A 47 -22.24 7.27 -0.88
C ASN A 47 -21.76 8.66 -0.48
N LYS A 48 -22.66 9.47 0.07
CA LYS A 48 -22.38 10.86 0.48
C LYS A 48 -21.17 10.95 1.41
N LYS A 49 -21.08 10.06 2.42
CA LYS A 49 -19.98 10.05 3.41
C LYS A 49 -18.63 9.75 2.76
N ILE A 50 -18.59 8.76 1.87
CA ILE A 50 -17.35 8.39 1.15
C ILE A 50 -16.95 9.53 0.21
N ARG A 51 -17.88 10.10 -0.53
CA ARG A 51 -17.62 11.23 -1.42
C ARG A 51 -17.05 12.43 -0.66
N GLU A 52 -17.65 12.81 0.46
CA GLU A 52 -17.14 13.90 1.32
C GLU A 52 -15.74 13.58 1.85
N GLN A 53 -15.47 12.33 2.25
CA GLN A 53 -14.16 11.86 2.69
C GLN A 53 -13.10 12.06 1.60
N TRP A 54 -13.36 11.67 0.36
CA TRP A 54 -12.47 11.92 -0.77
C TRP A 54 -12.25 13.41 -1.05
N GLN A 55 -13.24 14.25 -0.82
CA GLN A 55 -13.18 15.69 -1.09
C GLN A 55 -12.41 16.47 -0.02
N THR A 56 -12.41 16.00 1.22
CA THR A 56 -11.86 16.73 2.36
C THR A 56 -10.50 16.25 2.81
N VAL A 57 -10.09 15.03 2.44
CA VAL A 57 -8.77 14.52 2.79
C VAL A 57 -7.68 15.27 2.02
N GLU A 58 -6.57 15.57 2.69
CA GLU A 58 -5.41 16.28 2.14
C GLU A 58 -4.21 15.35 1.98
N LEU A 59 -4.08 14.36 2.89
CA LEU A 59 -3.03 13.34 2.88
C LEU A 59 -3.65 11.96 2.99
N LEU A 60 -3.37 11.10 2.02
CA LEU A 60 -3.72 9.67 2.05
C LEU A 60 -2.45 8.85 2.26
N ILE A 61 -2.41 8.12 3.36
CA ILE A 61 -1.35 7.15 3.66
C ILE A 61 -1.84 5.78 3.25
N ILE A 62 -1.04 5.06 2.45
CA ILE A 62 -1.30 3.67 2.05
C ILE A 62 -0.13 2.82 2.52
N ASP A 63 -0.37 2.00 3.53
CA ASP A 63 0.59 1.04 4.04
C ASP A 63 0.45 -0.31 3.35
N GLU A 64 1.53 -1.12 3.37
CA GLU A 64 1.63 -2.41 2.66
C GLU A 64 1.42 -2.25 1.14
N VAL A 65 2.03 -1.22 0.55
CA VAL A 65 1.84 -0.86 -0.87
C VAL A 65 2.28 -1.94 -1.86
N SER A 66 3.07 -2.93 -1.43
CA SER A 66 3.48 -4.08 -2.26
C SER A 66 2.30 -4.88 -2.80
N MET A 67 1.16 -4.81 -2.14
CA MET A 67 -0.06 -5.51 -2.57
C MET A 67 -0.98 -4.65 -3.47
N LEU A 68 -0.58 -3.41 -3.76
CA LEU A 68 -1.31 -2.51 -4.66
C LEU A 68 -0.93 -2.79 -6.11
N THR A 69 -1.91 -3.06 -6.96
CA THR A 69 -1.69 -3.26 -8.41
C THR A 69 -1.59 -1.93 -9.15
N ALA A 70 -0.93 -1.95 -10.33
CA ALA A 70 -0.93 -0.80 -11.25
C ALA A 70 -2.35 -0.38 -11.63
N GLU A 71 -3.19 -1.36 -12.02
CA GLU A 71 -4.59 -1.12 -12.37
C GLU A 71 -5.38 -0.44 -11.25
N LEU A 72 -5.25 -0.92 -10.00
CA LEU A 72 -5.96 -0.31 -8.87
C LEU A 72 -5.45 1.09 -8.58
N PHE A 73 -4.15 1.32 -8.69
CA PHE A 73 -3.54 2.64 -8.51
C PHE A 73 -4.10 3.66 -9.49
N GLU A 74 -4.19 3.30 -10.77
CA GLU A 74 -4.75 4.16 -11.83
C GLU A 74 -6.26 4.42 -11.64
N LYS A 75 -7.02 3.39 -11.26
CA LYS A 75 -8.45 3.56 -10.92
C LYS A 75 -8.67 4.51 -9.75
N LEU A 76 -7.79 4.47 -8.75
CA LEU A 76 -7.85 5.39 -7.59
C LEU A 76 -7.55 6.83 -8.02
N ASP A 77 -6.55 7.04 -8.88
CA ASP A 77 -6.26 8.37 -9.45
C ASP A 77 -7.48 8.91 -10.20
N TYR A 78 -8.06 8.08 -11.08
CA TYR A 78 -9.24 8.45 -11.84
C TYR A 78 -10.40 8.88 -10.91
N VAL A 79 -10.72 8.06 -9.90
CA VAL A 79 -11.78 8.37 -8.92
C VAL A 79 -11.47 9.66 -8.18
N ALA A 80 -10.23 9.83 -7.71
CA ALA A 80 -9.81 11.02 -6.99
C ALA A 80 -10.01 12.30 -7.83
N ARG A 81 -9.53 12.32 -9.08
CA ARG A 81 -9.70 13.46 -10.00
C ARG A 81 -11.18 13.80 -10.21
N LYS A 82 -12.01 12.79 -10.48
CA LYS A 82 -13.44 12.99 -10.76
C LYS A 82 -14.25 13.42 -9.54
N VAL A 83 -13.95 12.92 -8.35
CA VAL A 83 -14.65 13.26 -7.11
C VAL A 83 -14.23 14.64 -6.59
N ARG A 84 -12.95 14.96 -6.69
CA ARG A 84 -12.37 16.24 -6.26
C ARG A 84 -12.51 17.35 -7.30
N LYS A 85 -12.94 17.01 -8.54
CA LYS A 85 -13.07 17.93 -9.68
C LYS A 85 -11.76 18.67 -9.97
N CYS A 86 -10.65 17.94 -9.96
CA CYS A 86 -9.31 18.46 -10.16
C CYS A 86 -8.51 17.49 -11.02
N ASP A 87 -7.96 17.95 -12.14
CA ASP A 87 -7.22 17.10 -13.09
C ASP A 87 -5.75 16.85 -12.70
N LYS A 88 -5.29 17.41 -11.58
CA LYS A 88 -3.97 17.09 -11.03
C LYS A 88 -3.93 15.64 -10.57
N PHE A 89 -2.72 15.08 -10.50
CA PHE A 89 -2.48 13.74 -9.94
C PHE A 89 -3.23 13.54 -8.62
N PHE A 90 -3.98 12.44 -8.53
CA PHE A 90 -4.89 12.10 -7.42
C PHE A 90 -5.83 13.26 -7.00
N GLY A 91 -6.24 14.10 -7.97
CA GLY A 91 -7.09 15.25 -7.67
C GLY A 91 -6.44 16.27 -6.72
N GLY A 92 -5.11 16.37 -6.71
CA GLY A 92 -4.33 17.21 -5.81
C GLY A 92 -4.22 16.68 -4.38
N LEU A 93 -4.56 15.40 -4.15
CA LEU A 93 -4.36 14.71 -2.88
C LEU A 93 -2.90 14.32 -2.73
N GLN A 94 -2.29 14.64 -1.59
CA GLN A 94 -0.95 14.16 -1.28
C GLN A 94 -0.98 12.67 -0.92
N LEU A 95 -0.04 11.89 -1.47
CA LEU A 95 0.11 10.47 -1.14
C LEU A 95 1.36 10.22 -0.31
N LEU A 96 1.24 9.32 0.65
CA LEU A 96 2.36 8.69 1.33
C LEU A 96 2.21 7.18 1.23
N LEU A 97 3.06 6.56 0.43
CA LEU A 97 3.06 5.12 0.16
C LEU A 97 4.16 4.45 0.98
N CYS A 98 3.81 3.48 1.80
CA CYS A 98 4.74 2.76 2.66
C CYS A 98 4.68 1.27 2.36
N GLY A 99 5.82 0.59 2.36
CA GLY A 99 5.88 -0.86 2.20
C GLY A 99 7.21 -1.36 1.67
N ASP A 100 7.23 -2.64 1.33
CA ASP A 100 8.42 -3.33 0.85
C ASP A 100 8.05 -4.27 -0.30
N PHE A 101 8.44 -3.92 -1.51
CA PHE A 101 8.13 -4.69 -2.73
C PHE A 101 8.81 -6.07 -2.79
N CYS A 102 9.73 -6.38 -1.87
CA CYS A 102 10.27 -7.72 -1.68
C CYS A 102 9.40 -8.60 -0.76
N GLN A 103 8.31 -8.07 -0.21
CA GLN A 103 7.34 -8.81 0.59
C GLN A 103 6.19 -9.35 -0.28
N LEU A 104 4.99 -9.48 0.28
CA LEU A 104 3.87 -10.12 -0.43
C LEU A 104 3.46 -9.34 -1.70
N PRO A 105 3.40 -10.01 -2.85
CA PRO A 105 2.97 -9.39 -4.10
C PRO A 105 1.45 -9.14 -4.11
N PRO A 106 0.95 -8.40 -5.12
CA PRO A 106 -0.47 -8.24 -5.34
C PRO A 106 -1.18 -9.59 -5.52
N VAL A 107 -2.40 -9.70 -4.99
CA VAL A 107 -3.19 -10.93 -5.13
C VAL A 107 -3.88 -10.96 -6.49
N GLY A 108 -3.62 -12.03 -7.26
CA GLY A 108 -4.27 -12.24 -8.56
C GLY A 108 -3.75 -11.36 -9.70
N SER A 109 -2.64 -10.67 -9.49
CA SER A 109 -1.93 -9.88 -10.52
C SER A 109 -0.43 -10.03 -10.36
N SER A 110 0.30 -9.94 -11.47
CA SER A 110 1.77 -9.88 -11.49
C SER A 110 2.30 -8.43 -11.56
N GLU A 111 1.42 -7.44 -11.70
CA GLU A 111 1.79 -6.05 -11.89
C GLU A 111 1.68 -5.28 -10.58
N TYR A 112 2.81 -4.74 -10.13
CA TYR A 112 2.91 -3.85 -8.98
C TYR A 112 2.55 -2.41 -9.37
N CYS A 113 2.11 -1.60 -8.42
CA CYS A 113 1.74 -0.20 -8.66
C CYS A 113 2.90 0.63 -9.26
N PHE A 114 4.15 0.31 -8.94
CA PHE A 114 5.30 1.02 -9.50
C PHE A 114 5.55 0.75 -10.99
N GLN A 115 4.86 -0.23 -11.60
CA GLN A 115 4.94 -0.49 -13.04
C GLN A 115 4.01 0.41 -13.85
N SER A 116 3.11 1.14 -13.19
CA SER A 116 2.30 2.17 -13.82
C SER A 116 3.16 3.39 -14.21
N GLU A 117 3.02 3.89 -15.43
CA GLU A 117 3.65 5.15 -15.86
C GLU A 117 3.25 6.30 -14.94
N LEU A 118 1.97 6.32 -14.54
CA LEU A 118 1.44 7.32 -13.62
C LEU A 118 2.19 7.35 -12.28
N PHE A 119 2.58 6.17 -11.75
CA PHE A 119 3.38 6.08 -10.54
C PHE A 119 4.80 6.63 -10.77
N MET A 120 5.45 6.19 -11.85
CA MET A 120 6.83 6.58 -12.15
C MET A 120 6.99 8.08 -12.38
N GLU A 121 5.98 8.73 -12.96
CA GLU A 121 6.01 10.17 -13.24
C GLU A 121 5.72 11.06 -12.02
N ASN A 122 5.03 10.54 -10.99
CA ASN A 122 4.47 11.37 -9.93
C ASN A 122 4.91 11.00 -8.50
N ILE A 123 5.62 9.88 -8.31
CA ILE A 123 6.01 9.40 -6.97
C ILE A 123 7.52 9.44 -6.81
N ASP A 124 7.98 10.24 -5.85
CA ASP A 124 9.36 10.21 -5.37
C ASP A 124 9.57 9.04 -4.42
N CYS A 125 10.62 8.23 -4.68
CA CYS A 125 10.92 7.05 -3.89
C CYS A 125 12.08 7.29 -2.93
N TYR A 126 11.88 6.92 -1.66
CA TYR A 126 12.89 7.00 -0.60
C TYR A 126 13.13 5.62 -0.01
N LEU A 127 14.39 5.20 0.06
CA LEU A 127 14.79 3.95 0.69
C LEU A 127 15.12 4.19 2.15
N LEU A 128 14.47 3.41 3.05
CA LEU A 128 14.82 3.35 4.46
C LEU A 128 15.69 2.11 4.70
N ASP A 129 16.95 2.32 5.08
CA ASP A 129 17.96 1.27 5.23
C ASP A 129 18.20 0.86 6.69
N LYS A 130 17.82 1.70 7.64
CA LYS A 130 18.03 1.44 9.06
C LYS A 130 16.98 0.48 9.63
N ILE A 131 17.45 -0.69 10.09
CA ILE A 131 16.59 -1.70 10.69
C ILE A 131 16.46 -1.43 12.19
N PHE A 132 15.23 -1.18 12.65
CA PHE A 132 14.90 -1.01 14.08
C PHE A 132 14.33 -2.27 14.72
N ARG A 133 13.67 -3.14 13.94
CA ARG A 133 13.26 -4.45 14.41
C ARG A 133 14.49 -5.33 14.60
N GLN A 134 14.43 -6.21 15.59
CA GLN A 134 15.50 -7.16 15.88
C GLN A 134 16.89 -6.51 16.03
N GLN A 135 16.95 -5.25 16.55
CA GLN A 135 18.23 -4.49 16.68
C GLN A 135 19.31 -5.27 17.44
N HIS A 136 18.91 -6.17 18.32
CA HIS A 136 19.81 -6.96 19.17
C HIS A 136 20.14 -8.35 18.60
N ASP A 137 19.60 -8.72 17.44
CA ASP A 137 19.84 -10.01 16.78
C ASP A 137 20.30 -9.82 15.33
N THR A 138 21.57 -9.44 15.18
CA THR A 138 22.22 -9.23 13.88
C THR A 138 22.19 -10.50 13.01
N GLN A 139 22.28 -11.69 13.64
CA GLN A 139 22.25 -12.94 12.91
C GLN A 139 20.88 -13.17 12.26
N PHE A 140 19.81 -12.92 13.00
CA PHE A 140 18.44 -13.03 12.46
C PHE A 140 18.16 -11.96 11.41
N GLN A 141 18.65 -10.72 11.60
CA GLN A 141 18.56 -9.67 10.57
C GLN A 141 19.21 -10.11 9.25
N ASN A 142 20.40 -10.71 9.31
CA ASN A 142 21.10 -11.21 8.12
C ASN A 142 20.31 -12.32 7.42
N ILE A 143 19.69 -13.22 8.17
CA ILE A 143 18.81 -14.26 7.60
C ILE A 143 17.61 -13.63 6.90
N LEU A 144 16.96 -12.67 7.52
CA LEU A 144 15.80 -11.98 6.92
C LEU A 144 16.18 -11.23 5.64
N ASN A 145 17.35 -10.59 5.63
CA ASN A 145 17.88 -9.94 4.43
C ASN A 145 18.21 -10.94 3.32
N ASP A 146 18.85 -12.04 3.65
CA ASP A 146 19.13 -13.11 2.66
C ASP A 146 17.82 -13.63 2.04
N LEU A 147 16.82 -13.89 2.87
CA LEU A 147 15.51 -14.37 2.42
C LEU A 147 14.78 -13.32 1.55
N ARG A 148 14.90 -12.05 1.89
CA ARG A 148 14.30 -10.93 1.14
C ARG A 148 14.76 -10.92 -0.32
N PHE A 149 16.03 -11.24 -0.57
CA PHE A 149 16.61 -11.30 -1.91
C PHE A 149 16.61 -12.70 -2.53
N GLY A 150 15.98 -13.68 -1.89
CA GLY A 150 15.96 -15.07 -2.33
C GLY A 150 17.31 -15.79 -2.24
N VAL A 151 18.27 -15.23 -1.50
CA VAL A 151 19.61 -15.78 -1.31
C VAL A 151 19.74 -16.26 0.13
N LEU A 152 19.93 -17.58 0.31
CA LEU A 152 20.14 -18.15 1.64
C LEU A 152 21.48 -18.90 1.65
N ASN A 153 22.49 -18.35 2.33
CA ASN A 153 23.78 -19.00 2.47
C ASN A 153 23.70 -20.29 3.31
N THR A 154 24.68 -21.17 3.18
CA THR A 154 24.70 -22.48 3.84
C THR A 154 24.57 -22.38 5.36
N ARG A 155 25.31 -21.45 5.99
CA ARG A 155 25.28 -21.23 7.44
C ARG A 155 23.90 -20.83 7.94
N ASN A 156 23.25 -19.88 7.26
CA ASN A 156 21.91 -19.41 7.62
C ASN A 156 20.84 -20.48 7.38
N ARG A 157 21.04 -21.31 6.34
CA ARG A 157 20.18 -22.48 6.08
C ARG A 157 20.28 -23.53 7.20
N GLU A 158 21.46 -23.84 7.67
CA GLU A 158 21.69 -24.78 8.78
C GLU A 158 21.08 -24.25 10.09
N LEU A 159 21.24 -22.96 10.36
CA LEU A 159 20.63 -22.33 11.52
C LEU A 159 19.11 -22.42 11.49
N LEU A 160 18.48 -22.14 10.36
CA LEU A 160 17.02 -22.28 10.22
C LEU A 160 16.58 -23.73 10.42
N LYS A 161 17.31 -24.69 9.84
CA LYS A 161 17.04 -26.13 10.05
C LYS A 161 17.13 -26.54 11.51
N SER A 162 18.06 -25.98 12.27
CA SER A 162 18.21 -26.28 13.71
C SER A 162 17.06 -25.78 14.58
N ARG A 163 16.17 -24.94 14.02
CA ARG A 163 14.98 -24.41 14.70
C ARG A 163 13.70 -25.18 14.38
N ILE A 164 13.77 -26.20 13.54
CA ILE A 164 12.63 -27.08 13.27
C ILE A 164 12.38 -27.90 14.54
N VAL A 165 11.22 -27.72 15.14
CA VAL A 165 10.74 -28.53 16.26
C VAL A 165 10.02 -29.73 15.66
N THR A 166 10.54 -30.93 15.92
CA THR A 166 9.88 -32.20 15.54
C THR A 166 8.86 -32.61 16.60
#